data_f356dbeb831475c1e71ed0da98a09e1e
#
_entry.id   f356dbeb831475c1e71ed0da98a09e1e
#
_cell.length_a   1.000
_cell.length_b   1.000
_cell.length_c   1.000
_cell.angle_alpha   90.00
_cell.angle_beta   90.00
_cell.angle_gamma   90.00
#
_symmetry.space_group_name_H-M   'P 1'
#
loop_
_entity.id
_entity.type
_entity.pdbx_description
1 polymer ?
#
loop_
_entity_poly.entity_id
_entity_poly.type
_entity_poly.pdbx_seq_one_letter_code
_entity_poly.pdbx_strand_id
1 'polypeptide(L)'
;ACPLVRDPKAVSDLAQALEPAMQNIEDGTAIGDGLSLAAARLHTAEQEMKSRFDASDPDQVRIKSKIIILLTDGEQNAGEKLPDEAAAIAKDWGIRVYTIGIGAGAYAYETVRDPFFGERRVRVPSTVNEESLRSIAETTGGKYFRAQDGEALRAIYREIDQLEKTTVRTVEYTDYAEEFRPWALGAASLVLLEGVLSGLWLRRTA
;
A
#
# COMPACT_ATOMS: atom_id res chain seq x y z
N ALA A 1 12.51 -3.06 2.16
CA ALA A 1 11.11 -2.91 2.61
C ALA A 1 10.54 -1.63 2.00
N CYS A 2 9.41 -1.73 1.29
CA CYS A 2 8.75 -0.58 0.71
C CYS A 2 8.12 0.28 1.82
N PRO A 3 8.40 1.58 1.92
CA PRO A 3 7.70 2.46 2.84
C PRO A 3 6.24 2.64 2.39
N LEU A 4 5.37 2.97 3.34
CA LEU A 4 4.02 3.41 3.01
C LEU A 4 4.10 4.79 2.34
N VAL A 5 3.86 4.84 1.04
CA VAL A 5 3.95 6.07 0.25
C VAL A 5 2.58 6.45 -0.30
N ARG A 6 2.29 7.75 -0.31
CA ARG A 6 1.09 8.33 -0.93
C ARG A 6 1.25 8.58 -2.42
N ASP A 7 2.49 8.58 -2.92
CA ASP A 7 2.79 8.91 -4.32
C ASP A 7 2.74 7.64 -5.20
N PRO A 8 1.78 7.54 -6.14
CA PRO A 8 1.70 6.41 -7.06
C PRO A 8 2.94 6.23 -7.95
N LYS A 9 3.67 7.32 -8.26
CA LYS A 9 4.90 7.25 -9.04
C LYS A 9 6.01 6.55 -8.28
N ALA A 10 6.21 6.89 -7.00
CA ALA A 10 7.20 6.24 -6.15
C ALA A 10 6.96 4.72 -6.03
N VAL A 11 5.68 4.29 -5.99
CA VAL A 11 5.33 2.87 -6.00
C VAL A 11 5.67 2.22 -7.34
N SER A 12 5.37 2.91 -8.46
CA SER A 12 5.68 2.41 -9.80
C SER A 12 7.19 2.29 -10.04
N ASP A 13 7.96 3.28 -9.63
CA ASP A 13 9.42 3.29 -9.77
C ASP A 13 10.06 2.17 -8.94
N LEU A 14 9.54 1.96 -7.71
CA LEU A 14 9.99 0.88 -6.86
C LEU A 14 9.65 -0.49 -7.45
N ALA A 15 8.45 -0.65 -8.02
CA ALA A 15 8.04 -1.90 -8.66
C ALA A 15 8.88 -2.21 -9.90
N GLN A 16 9.29 -1.20 -10.67
CA GLN A 16 10.18 -1.37 -11.81
C GLN A 16 11.63 -1.70 -11.41
N ALA A 17 12.04 -1.32 -10.21
CA ALA A 17 13.37 -1.63 -9.67
C ALA A 17 13.46 -3.03 -9.04
N LEU A 18 12.35 -3.77 -8.95
CA LEU A 18 12.37 -5.15 -8.48
C LEU A 18 12.95 -6.06 -9.57
N GLU A 19 14.04 -6.71 -9.25
CA GLU A 19 14.64 -7.76 -10.09
C GLU A 19 14.11 -9.14 -9.65
N PRO A 20 13.86 -10.08 -10.60
CA PRO A 20 13.52 -11.45 -10.25
C PRO A 20 14.64 -12.10 -9.43
N ALA A 21 14.28 -12.91 -8.43
CA ALA A 21 15.26 -13.67 -7.65
C ALA A 21 16.12 -14.57 -8.57
N MET A 22 17.41 -14.66 -8.30
CA MET A 22 18.30 -15.56 -9.04
C MET A 22 17.90 -17.01 -8.80
N GLN A 23 17.63 -17.74 -9.88
CA GLN A 23 17.03 -19.08 -9.94
C GLN A 23 17.65 -20.20 -9.09
N ASN A 24 18.71 -19.96 -8.34
CA ASN A 24 19.45 -21.04 -7.67
C ASN A 24 19.57 -20.93 -6.15
N ILE A 25 19.13 -19.85 -5.49
CA ILE A 25 19.39 -19.65 -4.05
C ILE A 25 18.16 -19.18 -3.27
N GLU A 26 17.20 -18.48 -3.92
CA GLU A 26 16.06 -17.85 -3.23
C GLU A 26 14.72 -18.09 -3.96
N ASP A 27 14.65 -19.17 -4.77
CA ASP A 27 13.42 -19.46 -5.52
C ASP A 27 12.37 -20.07 -4.61
N GLY A 28 11.32 -19.29 -4.35
CA GLY A 28 10.24 -19.73 -3.49
C GLY A 28 9.17 -18.66 -3.24
N THR A 29 7.96 -19.13 -2.98
CA THR A 29 6.81 -18.29 -2.67
C THR A 29 6.48 -18.40 -1.19
N ALA A 30 6.78 -17.35 -0.41
CA ALA A 30 6.56 -17.26 1.03
C ALA A 30 5.32 -16.41 1.34
N ILE A 31 4.12 -16.94 1.05
CA ILE A 31 2.84 -16.23 1.22
C ILE A 31 2.63 -15.82 2.68
N GLY A 32 2.84 -16.74 3.62
CA GLY A 32 2.62 -16.50 5.04
C GLY A 32 3.54 -15.40 5.60
N ASP A 33 4.82 -15.41 5.23
CA ASP A 33 5.78 -14.39 5.67
C ASP A 33 5.44 -13.03 5.04
N GLY A 34 5.15 -13.00 3.75
CA GLY A 34 4.76 -11.78 3.05
C GLY A 34 3.50 -11.15 3.63
N LEU A 35 2.47 -11.96 3.91
CA LEU A 35 1.22 -11.52 4.52
C LEU A 35 1.44 -11.01 5.95
N SER A 36 2.22 -11.74 6.76
CA SER A 36 2.57 -11.32 8.12
C SER A 36 3.32 -10.00 8.15
N LEU A 37 4.28 -9.82 7.26
CA LEU A 37 5.03 -8.57 7.14
C LEU A 37 4.14 -7.40 6.71
N ALA A 38 3.26 -7.61 5.74
CA ALA A 38 2.31 -6.58 5.30
C ALA A 38 1.35 -6.18 6.42
N ALA A 39 0.82 -7.16 7.16
CA ALA A 39 -0.06 -6.93 8.29
C ALA A 39 0.66 -6.15 9.42
N ALA A 40 1.90 -6.53 9.75
CA ALA A 40 2.71 -5.82 10.76
C ALA A 40 2.98 -4.36 10.35
N ARG A 41 3.24 -4.10 9.07
CA ARG A 41 3.45 -2.75 8.55
C ARG A 41 2.20 -1.88 8.68
N LEU A 42 1.02 -2.42 8.32
CA LEU A 42 -0.24 -1.70 8.48
C LEU A 42 -0.58 -1.45 9.96
N HIS A 43 -0.32 -2.42 10.82
CA HIS A 43 -0.55 -2.27 12.26
C HIS A 43 0.36 -1.19 12.85
N THR A 44 1.65 -1.20 12.53
CA THR A 44 2.60 -0.17 12.96
C THR A 44 2.20 1.21 12.49
N ALA A 45 1.81 1.34 11.20
CA ALA A 45 1.35 2.61 10.65
C ALA A 45 0.10 3.15 11.37
N GLU A 46 -0.84 2.27 11.73
CA GLU A 46 -2.01 2.65 12.52
C GLU A 46 -1.61 3.17 13.92
N GLN A 47 -0.67 2.49 14.57
CA GLN A 47 -0.19 2.91 15.90
C GLN A 47 0.54 4.26 15.84
N GLU A 48 1.38 4.46 14.83
CA GLU A 48 2.06 5.73 14.62
C GLU A 48 1.06 6.87 14.33
N MET A 49 0.02 6.61 13.55
CA MET A 49 -1.02 7.61 13.31
C MET A 49 -1.77 7.93 14.60
N LYS A 50 -2.17 6.92 15.37
CA LYS A 50 -2.85 7.11 16.67
C LYS A 50 -1.99 7.89 17.68
N SER A 51 -0.68 7.71 17.66
CA SER A 51 0.23 8.42 18.57
C SER A 51 0.48 9.88 18.19
N ARG A 52 0.32 10.22 16.91
CA ARG A 52 0.54 11.58 16.40
C ARG A 52 -0.68 12.49 16.55
N PHE A 53 -1.86 11.91 16.67
CA PHE A 53 -3.11 12.64 16.73
C PHE A 53 -3.72 12.52 18.12
N ASP A 54 -4.16 13.66 18.69
CA ASP A 54 -4.79 13.71 20.02
C ASP A 54 -6.22 13.13 19.93
N ALA A 55 -6.58 12.23 20.83
CA ALA A 55 -7.86 11.52 20.80
C ALA A 55 -9.10 12.43 20.99
N SER A 56 -8.89 13.71 21.27
CA SER A 56 -9.93 14.69 21.56
C SER A 56 -10.39 15.52 20.36
N ASP A 57 -9.76 15.39 19.19
CA ASP A 57 -10.15 16.14 18.00
C ASP A 57 -11.21 15.41 17.15
N PRO A 58 -12.45 15.94 17.01
CA PRO A 58 -13.53 15.31 16.26
C PRO A 58 -13.28 15.25 14.74
N ASP A 59 -12.36 16.06 14.21
CA ASP A 59 -12.01 16.09 12.76
C ASP A 59 -10.85 15.15 12.39
N GLN A 60 -10.45 14.27 13.30
CA GLN A 60 -9.34 13.35 13.05
C GLN A 60 -9.60 12.35 11.93
N VAL A 61 -8.55 12.13 11.14
CA VAL A 61 -8.49 11.03 10.15
C VAL A 61 -8.52 9.70 10.87
N ARG A 62 -9.69 9.09 10.94
CA ARG A 62 -9.84 7.71 11.43
C ARG A 62 -9.60 6.75 10.28
N ILE A 63 -8.64 5.84 10.46
CA ILE A 63 -8.50 4.70 9.54
C ILE A 63 -9.76 3.84 9.69
N LYS A 64 -10.63 3.90 8.67
CA LYS A 64 -11.91 3.17 8.67
C LYS A 64 -11.75 1.73 8.20
N SER A 65 -10.79 1.48 7.32
CA SER A 65 -10.58 0.18 6.69
C SER A 65 -9.09 -0.05 6.47
N LYS A 66 -8.64 -1.25 6.76
CA LYS A 66 -7.29 -1.74 6.48
C LYS A 66 -7.42 -2.95 5.58
N ILE A 67 -6.83 -2.88 4.40
CA ILE A 67 -6.90 -3.96 3.42
C ILE A 67 -5.51 -4.36 2.95
N ILE A 68 -5.36 -5.64 2.67
CA ILE A 68 -4.22 -6.22 1.95
C ILE A 68 -4.77 -6.89 0.69
N ILE A 69 -4.14 -6.66 -0.44
CA ILE A 69 -4.40 -7.41 -1.66
C ILE A 69 -3.21 -8.34 -1.88
N LEU A 70 -3.45 -9.63 -1.71
CA LEU A 70 -2.48 -10.69 -1.95
C LEU A 70 -2.64 -11.21 -3.37
N LEU A 71 -1.61 -11.03 -4.18
CA LEU A 71 -1.56 -11.49 -5.57
C LEU A 71 -0.49 -12.57 -5.69
N THR A 72 -0.87 -13.74 -6.20
CA THR A 72 0.06 -14.86 -6.37
C THR A 72 -0.30 -15.71 -7.59
N ASP A 73 0.69 -16.28 -8.22
CA ASP A 73 0.60 -17.25 -9.31
C ASP A 73 1.06 -18.66 -8.89
N GLY A 74 1.50 -18.84 -7.65
CA GLY A 74 2.02 -20.07 -7.10
C GLY A 74 1.47 -20.46 -5.74
N GLU A 75 1.89 -21.65 -5.29
CA GLU A 75 1.66 -22.15 -3.93
C GLU A 75 2.77 -21.69 -2.99
N GLN A 76 2.44 -21.65 -1.68
CA GLN A 76 3.48 -21.52 -0.71
C GLN A 76 4.41 -22.73 -0.70
N ASN A 77 5.68 -22.51 -0.97
CA ASN A 77 6.73 -23.52 -0.96
C ASN A 77 7.97 -23.09 -0.16
N ALA A 78 7.93 -21.88 0.41
CA ALA A 78 9.01 -21.28 1.20
C ALA A 78 8.43 -20.47 2.36
N GLY A 79 9.31 -20.01 3.26
CA GLY A 79 8.96 -19.18 4.42
C GLY A 79 8.77 -19.98 5.71
N GLU A 80 8.76 -19.25 6.82
CA GLU A 80 8.65 -19.83 8.17
C GLU A 80 7.18 -19.87 8.66
N LYS A 81 6.35 -18.91 8.21
CA LYS A 81 4.96 -18.78 8.64
C LYS A 81 4.00 -19.44 7.68
N LEU A 82 3.03 -20.14 8.23
CA LEU A 82 1.92 -20.68 7.46
C LEU A 82 0.94 -19.57 7.05
N PRO A 83 0.30 -19.67 5.87
CA PRO A 83 -0.69 -18.70 5.40
C PRO A 83 -1.86 -18.50 6.36
N ASP A 84 -2.34 -19.57 6.98
CA ASP A 84 -3.46 -19.51 7.92
C ASP A 84 -3.09 -18.80 9.23
N GLU A 85 -1.85 -18.96 9.72
CA GLU A 85 -1.34 -18.21 10.88
C GLU A 85 -1.26 -16.71 10.56
N ALA A 86 -0.75 -16.37 9.38
CA ALA A 86 -0.69 -14.99 8.93
C ALA A 86 -2.09 -14.37 8.77
N ALA A 87 -3.06 -15.13 8.28
CA ALA A 87 -4.45 -14.72 8.17
C ALA A 87 -5.08 -14.47 9.55
N ALA A 88 -4.80 -15.34 10.54
CA ALA A 88 -5.27 -15.13 11.91
C ALA A 88 -4.72 -13.82 12.52
N ILE A 89 -3.43 -13.53 12.33
CA ILE A 89 -2.81 -12.28 12.78
C ILE A 89 -3.47 -11.07 12.09
N ALA A 90 -3.69 -11.13 10.78
CA ALA A 90 -4.36 -10.07 10.04
C ALA A 90 -5.78 -9.81 10.56
N LYS A 91 -6.54 -10.88 10.83
CA LYS A 91 -7.87 -10.82 11.42
C LYS A 91 -7.87 -10.14 12.79
N ASP A 92 -6.97 -10.55 13.69
CA ASP A 92 -6.86 -9.99 15.04
C ASP A 92 -6.57 -8.49 15.02
N TRP A 93 -5.85 -8.02 14.01
CA TRP A 93 -5.58 -6.60 13.79
C TRP A 93 -6.67 -5.89 12.97
N GLY A 94 -7.77 -6.57 12.63
CA GLY A 94 -8.88 -6.01 11.87
C GLY A 94 -8.49 -5.64 10.43
N ILE A 95 -7.59 -6.40 9.82
CA ILE A 95 -7.14 -6.23 8.46
C ILE A 95 -7.87 -7.23 7.57
N ARG A 96 -8.55 -6.75 6.51
CA ARG A 96 -9.16 -7.60 5.49
C ARG A 96 -8.14 -7.97 4.41
N VAL A 97 -8.14 -9.23 4.00
CA VAL A 97 -7.23 -9.72 2.95
C VAL A 97 -8.04 -10.16 1.75
N TYR A 98 -7.84 -9.49 0.62
CA TYR A 98 -8.35 -9.93 -0.67
C TYR A 98 -7.28 -10.74 -1.36
N THR A 99 -7.60 -11.95 -1.75
CA THR A 99 -6.65 -12.84 -2.40
C THR A 99 -6.98 -12.99 -3.88
N ILE A 100 -5.96 -12.89 -4.73
CA ILE A 100 -6.09 -12.97 -6.19
C ILE A 100 -5.12 -14.04 -6.69
N GLY A 101 -5.64 -15.16 -7.17
CA GLY A 101 -4.85 -16.16 -7.87
C GLY A 101 -4.72 -15.79 -9.35
N ILE A 102 -3.48 -15.74 -9.87
CA ILE A 102 -3.22 -15.54 -11.30
C ILE A 102 -3.00 -16.90 -11.97
N GLY A 103 -3.67 -17.13 -13.11
CA GLY A 103 -3.40 -18.30 -13.92
C GLY A 103 -4.52 -18.62 -14.91
N ALA A 104 -4.12 -18.95 -16.12
CA ALA A 104 -5.02 -19.21 -17.24
C ALA A 104 -5.74 -20.57 -17.21
N GLY A 105 -5.65 -21.36 -16.14
CA GLY A 105 -6.33 -22.65 -16.10
C GLY A 105 -5.80 -23.62 -15.03
N ALA A 106 -6.39 -24.82 -15.01
CA ALA A 106 -5.99 -25.90 -14.10
C ALA A 106 -4.59 -26.48 -14.40
N TYR A 107 -3.89 -25.94 -15.40
CA TYR A 107 -2.61 -26.50 -15.85
C TYR A 107 -1.66 -25.37 -16.26
N ALA A 108 -0.41 -25.51 -15.84
CA ALA A 108 0.73 -24.76 -16.31
C ALA A 108 1.56 -25.58 -17.30
N TYR A 109 2.47 -24.93 -18.05
CA TYR A 109 3.44 -25.63 -18.89
C TYR A 109 4.83 -25.42 -18.30
N GLU A 110 5.42 -26.51 -17.83
CA GLU A 110 6.79 -26.51 -17.33
C GLU A 110 7.74 -27.07 -18.40
N THR A 111 8.91 -26.44 -18.54
CA THR A 111 9.94 -26.94 -19.44
C THR A 111 10.84 -27.88 -18.68
N VAL A 112 10.63 -29.18 -18.90
CA VAL A 112 11.46 -30.23 -18.31
C VAL A 112 12.57 -30.63 -19.30
N ARG A 113 13.80 -30.66 -18.82
CA ARG A 113 14.94 -31.11 -19.61
C ARG A 113 15.08 -32.61 -19.50
N ASP A 114 14.67 -33.32 -20.57
CA ASP A 114 14.83 -34.77 -20.67
C ASP A 114 16.25 -35.11 -21.19
N PRO A 115 16.98 -36.02 -20.52
CA PRO A 115 18.35 -36.39 -20.94
C PRO A 115 18.44 -36.99 -22.36
N PHE A 116 17.34 -37.55 -22.88
CA PHE A 116 17.30 -38.21 -24.17
C PHE A 116 16.56 -37.41 -25.25
N PHE A 117 15.58 -36.59 -24.86
CA PHE A 117 14.69 -35.90 -25.82
C PHE A 117 14.84 -34.37 -25.77
N GLY A 118 15.78 -33.85 -24.97
CA GLY A 118 15.99 -32.41 -24.86
C GLY A 118 14.91 -31.70 -24.06
N GLU A 119 14.65 -30.44 -24.36
CA GLU A 119 13.65 -29.65 -23.64
C GLU A 119 12.24 -29.98 -24.13
N ARG A 120 11.40 -30.46 -23.22
CA ARG A 120 9.97 -30.75 -23.48
C ARG A 120 9.10 -29.86 -22.59
N ARG A 121 8.09 -29.24 -23.18
CA ARG A 121 7.00 -28.64 -22.43
C ARG A 121 6.03 -29.70 -21.96
N VAL A 122 5.99 -29.94 -20.66
CA VAL A 122 5.08 -30.87 -20.02
C VAL A 122 3.94 -30.05 -19.37
N ARG A 123 2.72 -30.56 -19.55
CA ARG A 123 1.55 -29.98 -18.92
C ARG A 123 1.52 -30.49 -17.47
N VAL A 124 1.70 -29.55 -16.51
CA VAL A 124 1.61 -29.83 -15.08
C VAL A 124 0.34 -29.17 -14.51
N PRO A 125 -0.26 -29.74 -13.46
CA PRO A 125 -1.35 -29.06 -12.78
C PRO A 125 -0.91 -27.65 -12.35
N SER A 126 -1.83 -26.68 -12.40
CA SER A 126 -1.54 -25.35 -11.88
C SER A 126 -1.26 -25.44 -10.39
N THR A 127 -0.17 -24.84 -9.93
CA THR A 127 0.28 -24.89 -8.53
C THR A 127 -0.41 -23.84 -7.65
N VAL A 128 -1.42 -23.12 -8.13
CA VAL A 128 -2.17 -22.17 -7.30
C VAL A 128 -3.11 -22.94 -6.39
N ASN A 129 -2.83 -22.93 -5.10
CA ASN A 129 -3.71 -23.53 -4.09
C ASN A 129 -4.89 -22.58 -3.77
N GLU A 130 -5.95 -22.72 -4.57
CA GLU A 130 -7.15 -21.87 -4.41
C GLU A 130 -7.81 -22.06 -3.05
N GLU A 131 -7.73 -23.24 -2.46
CA GLU A 131 -8.33 -23.55 -1.15
C GLU A 131 -7.65 -22.71 -0.05
N SER A 132 -6.33 -22.66 -0.03
CA SER A 132 -5.57 -21.84 0.90
C SER A 132 -5.86 -20.34 0.71
N LEU A 133 -5.95 -19.87 -0.53
CA LEU A 133 -6.27 -18.46 -0.80
C LEU A 133 -7.70 -18.10 -0.38
N ARG A 134 -8.66 -19.01 -0.55
CA ARG A 134 -10.04 -18.84 -0.05
C ARG A 134 -10.06 -18.81 1.48
N SER A 135 -9.36 -19.74 2.14
CA SER A 135 -9.24 -19.80 3.60
C SER A 135 -8.73 -18.47 4.18
N ILE A 136 -7.65 -17.91 3.60
CA ILE A 136 -7.10 -16.61 4.01
C ILE A 136 -8.14 -15.50 3.89
N ALA A 137 -8.82 -15.41 2.72
CA ALA A 137 -9.80 -14.37 2.46
C ALA A 137 -10.99 -14.49 3.43
N GLU A 138 -11.58 -15.66 3.57
CA GLU A 138 -12.73 -15.92 4.45
C GLU A 138 -12.39 -15.65 5.91
N THR A 139 -11.23 -16.10 6.37
CA THR A 139 -10.77 -15.87 7.76
C THR A 139 -10.71 -14.39 8.11
N THR A 140 -10.28 -13.55 7.17
CA THR A 140 -10.09 -12.10 7.37
C THR A 140 -11.31 -11.26 6.97
N GLY A 141 -12.38 -11.90 6.45
CA GLY A 141 -13.58 -11.21 5.97
C GLY A 141 -13.39 -10.50 4.63
N GLY A 142 -12.39 -10.90 3.85
CA GLY A 142 -12.18 -10.49 2.47
C GLY A 142 -12.84 -11.44 1.45
N LYS A 143 -12.34 -11.44 0.22
CA LYS A 143 -12.87 -12.26 -0.88
C LYS A 143 -11.73 -12.79 -1.75
N TYR A 144 -11.87 -14.03 -2.19
CA TYR A 144 -10.99 -14.64 -3.20
C TYR A 144 -11.45 -14.28 -4.61
N PHE A 145 -10.49 -14.01 -5.47
CA PHE A 145 -10.70 -13.78 -6.91
C PHE A 145 -9.70 -14.61 -7.73
N ARG A 146 -10.08 -14.87 -8.96
CA ARG A 146 -9.21 -15.49 -9.96
C ARG A 146 -9.06 -14.58 -11.17
N ALA A 147 -7.83 -14.21 -11.51
CA ALA A 147 -7.50 -13.44 -12.69
C ALA A 147 -6.87 -14.35 -13.76
N GLN A 148 -7.45 -14.39 -14.95
CA GLN A 148 -6.91 -15.15 -16.08
C GLN A 148 -6.04 -14.28 -16.99
N ASP A 149 -6.29 -12.98 -16.99
CA ASP A 149 -5.61 -11.99 -17.79
C ASP A 149 -5.61 -10.61 -17.11
N GLY A 150 -4.97 -9.64 -17.74
CA GLY A 150 -4.87 -8.28 -17.22
C GLY A 150 -6.19 -7.51 -17.21
N GLU A 151 -7.17 -7.87 -18.06
CA GLU A 151 -8.49 -7.24 -18.05
C GLU A 151 -9.32 -7.74 -16.88
N ALA A 152 -9.30 -9.05 -16.62
CA ALA A 152 -9.91 -9.64 -15.43
C ALA A 152 -9.31 -9.04 -14.15
N LEU A 153 -7.99 -8.88 -14.09
CA LEU A 153 -7.33 -8.25 -12.95
C LEU A 153 -7.80 -6.80 -12.72
N ARG A 154 -7.93 -6.00 -13.78
CA ARG A 154 -8.46 -4.63 -13.68
C ARG A 154 -9.92 -4.59 -13.21
N ALA A 155 -10.73 -5.57 -13.64
CA ALA A 155 -12.11 -5.69 -13.19
C ALA A 155 -12.18 -6.02 -11.69
N ILE A 156 -11.33 -6.94 -11.22
CA ILE A 156 -11.22 -7.31 -9.80
C ILE A 156 -10.83 -6.10 -8.95
N TYR A 157 -9.82 -5.32 -9.36
CA TYR A 157 -9.44 -4.10 -8.62
C TYR A 157 -10.58 -3.10 -8.52
N ARG A 158 -11.38 -2.94 -9.58
CA ARG A 158 -12.57 -2.08 -9.54
C ARG A 158 -13.66 -2.62 -8.60
N GLU A 159 -13.83 -3.94 -8.54
CA GLU A 159 -14.77 -4.57 -7.59
C GLU A 159 -14.31 -4.36 -6.14
N ILE A 160 -13.03 -4.58 -5.83
CA ILE A 160 -12.46 -4.33 -4.50
C ILE A 160 -12.63 -2.85 -4.12
N ASP A 161 -12.35 -1.93 -5.03
CA ASP A 161 -12.54 -0.49 -4.82
C ASP A 161 -14.00 -0.15 -4.49
N GLN A 162 -14.96 -0.78 -5.15
CA GLN A 162 -16.38 -0.59 -4.84
C GLN A 162 -16.78 -1.17 -3.47
N LEU A 163 -16.24 -2.34 -3.10
CA LEU A 163 -16.50 -2.97 -1.81
C LEU A 163 -15.93 -2.16 -0.63
N GLU A 164 -14.81 -1.50 -0.84
CA GLU A 164 -14.10 -0.71 0.17
C GLU A 164 -14.45 0.78 0.16
N LYS A 165 -15.13 1.26 -0.85
CA LYS A 165 -15.70 2.62 -0.90
C LYS A 165 -16.83 2.80 0.12
N THR A 166 -16.48 2.67 1.39
CA THR A 166 -17.27 3.29 2.43
C THR A 166 -17.02 4.79 2.35
N THR A 167 -18.06 5.61 2.36
CA THR A 167 -18.04 7.08 2.30
C THR A 167 -16.83 7.66 3.08
N VAL A 168 -15.71 7.82 2.41
CA VAL A 168 -14.58 8.59 2.93
C VAL A 168 -15.00 10.05 2.77
N ARG A 169 -15.36 10.74 3.86
CA ARG A 169 -15.25 12.20 3.87
C ARG A 169 -13.75 12.47 3.70
N THR A 170 -13.36 12.83 2.50
CA THR A 170 -12.02 13.34 2.24
C THR A 170 -11.93 14.67 2.96
N VAL A 171 -11.28 14.67 4.13
CA VAL A 171 -10.80 15.92 4.71
C VAL A 171 -9.58 16.26 3.87
N GLU A 172 -9.78 17.18 2.95
CA GLU A 172 -8.70 17.72 2.14
C GLU A 172 -7.88 18.63 3.07
N TYR A 173 -6.77 18.10 3.58
CA TYR A 173 -5.78 18.93 4.27
C TYR A 173 -5.09 19.77 3.21
N THR A 174 -5.57 21.00 3.06
CA THR A 174 -4.81 22.01 2.36
C THR A 174 -3.75 22.49 3.36
N ASP A 175 -2.52 22.02 3.23
CA ASP A 175 -1.37 22.62 3.89
C ASP A 175 -1.25 24.06 3.38
N TYR A 176 -1.84 24.99 4.12
CA TYR A 176 -1.60 26.41 3.89
C TYR A 176 -0.17 26.71 4.37
N ALA A 177 0.76 26.78 3.43
CA ALA A 177 2.01 27.43 3.71
C ALA A 177 1.69 28.90 3.97
N GLU A 178 1.68 29.30 5.23
CA GLU A 178 1.42 30.69 5.62
C GLU A 178 2.58 31.56 5.15
N GLU A 179 2.45 32.12 3.96
CA GLU A 179 3.41 33.07 3.40
C GLU A 179 3.14 34.51 3.86
N PHE A 180 2.77 34.72 5.14
CA PHE A 180 2.53 36.04 5.66
C PHE A 180 3.82 36.79 5.98
N ARG A 181 4.97 36.11 6.15
CA ARG A 181 6.26 36.70 6.51
C ARG A 181 6.70 37.86 5.60
N PRO A 182 6.69 37.78 4.26
CA PRO A 182 7.07 38.85 3.38
C PRO A 182 6.12 40.06 3.51
N TRP A 183 4.83 39.80 3.67
CA TRP A 183 3.82 40.87 3.84
C TRP A 183 3.94 41.57 5.19
N ALA A 184 4.21 40.82 6.26
CA ALA A 184 4.44 41.39 7.58
C ALA A 184 5.71 42.25 7.62
N LEU A 185 6.79 41.83 6.97
CA LEU A 185 8.02 42.65 6.84
C LEU A 185 7.78 43.90 6.00
N GLY A 186 7.01 43.81 4.92
CA GLY A 186 6.62 44.96 4.12
C GLY A 186 5.81 45.99 4.93
N ALA A 187 4.82 45.54 5.68
CA ALA A 187 4.04 46.42 6.56
C ALA A 187 4.88 47.09 7.65
N ALA A 188 5.77 46.33 8.31
CA ALA A 188 6.67 46.83 9.33
C ALA A 188 7.64 47.89 8.77
N SER A 189 8.16 47.70 7.55
CA SER A 189 9.05 48.67 6.91
C SER A 189 8.34 49.97 6.52
N LEU A 190 7.05 49.88 6.11
CA LEU A 190 6.24 51.09 5.85
C LEU A 190 5.98 51.92 7.12
N VAL A 191 5.67 51.28 8.24
CA VAL A 191 5.46 51.92 9.52
C VAL A 191 6.75 52.63 10.02
N LEU A 192 7.89 51.95 9.85
CA LEU A 192 9.20 52.55 10.19
C LEU A 192 9.53 53.76 9.30
N LEU A 193 9.22 53.66 8.00
CA LEU A 193 9.43 54.74 7.04
C LEU A 193 8.57 55.97 7.41
N GLU A 194 7.31 55.75 7.77
CA GLU A 194 6.40 56.80 8.23
C GLU A 194 6.91 57.47 9.50
N GLY A 195 7.39 56.70 10.47
CA GLY A 195 7.99 57.22 11.70
C GLY A 195 9.23 58.08 11.45
N VAL A 196 10.09 57.69 10.53
CA VAL A 196 11.27 58.46 10.12
C VAL A 196 10.89 59.75 9.41
N LEU A 197 9.94 59.69 8.46
CA LEU A 197 9.48 60.86 7.71
C LEU A 197 8.79 61.86 8.61
N SER A 198 7.91 61.40 9.51
CA SER A 198 7.22 62.30 10.46
C SER A 198 8.20 62.93 11.44
N GLY A 199 9.22 62.22 11.93
CA GLY A 199 10.27 62.76 12.80
C GLY A 199 11.17 63.79 12.09
N LEU A 200 11.44 63.62 10.80
CA LEU A 200 12.19 64.59 10.00
C LEU A 200 11.36 65.83 9.66
N TRP A 201 10.05 65.67 9.44
CA TRP A 201 9.15 66.78 9.11
C TRP A 201 8.84 67.64 10.33
N LEU A 202 8.58 67.07 11.50
CA LEU A 202 8.35 67.76 12.75
C LEU A 202 9.58 68.52 13.22
N ARG A 203 10.79 68.12 12.89
CA ARG A 203 12.02 68.89 13.19
C ARG A 203 12.21 70.12 12.32
N ARG A 204 11.48 70.26 11.23
CA ARG A 204 11.59 71.40 10.30
C ARG A 204 10.61 72.53 10.62
N THR A 205 9.68 72.29 11.53
CA THR A 205 8.64 73.33 11.92
C THR A 205 8.77 73.80 13.35
N ALA A 206 9.84 73.47 14.04
CA ALA A 206 10.31 74.07 15.31
C ALA A 206 11.66 74.77 15.06
#